data_8058a53010e3b8fb49c7a16d8ea57237
#
_entry.id   8058a53010e3b8fb49c7a16d8ea57237
#
_cell.length_a   1.000
_cell.length_b   1.000
_cell.length_c   1.000
_cell.angle_alpha   90.00
_cell.angle_beta   90.00
_cell.angle_gamma   90.00
#
_symmetry.space_group_name_H-M   'P 1'
#
loop_
_entity.id
_entity.type
_entity.pdbx_description
1 polymer ?
#
loop_
_entity_poly.entity_id
_entity_poly.type
_entity_poly.pdbx_seq_one_letter_code
_entity_poly.pdbx_strand_id
1 'polypeptide(L)'
;GGGSIPMEAQRLGCRAEASDLNPLAVLINTALIDIPPRFGGRPPVHPGAADQPVYRGGEGLAEDVRFYGRWMRDEAERRIGHLYPKVMAPGGTEHTVIAWKWARTVTSPNPANPIEVPLVNSWWLSKKKGKEAWVRATVRDGRVHYEVVNDANGPKGADDGTRVGRGGYAVGDRTPITADYIKGEGVNHRLGKHLLAIVAEGQKNRLYISPNQVHVAASEVERPKNIPVETIPYDPRNLWTPAYGLTKFSDLFTNRQLVALTTFSDLVGQARQRVLEDALAAGMEESESLEAGGSGARAYSDAIATYLALAVSRLADYSNSLCTWNTKRETITHLFTRQAIPMTWDITEANPFSHSSGNFLGQLEWVAKVVERVPADSAGNARQLSADARDYTGLVVSTDPPYYDNIGYSDLSDFFYVWLRRCLQRIHPSLVSTMLTPKAEELVANPYRHDGKENAAKFFVDGFNKVFHRIRRGANPDVPMTVYYAYKQQDNGKDGKTSTGWHTLLDGLIGAGWEVTATWPV
;
A
#
# COMPACT_ATOMS: atom_id res chain seq x y z
N GLY A 1 6.26 4.65 -13.24
CA GLY A 1 5.05 5.20 -12.65
C GLY A 1 3.87 4.23 -12.67
N GLY A 2 2.65 4.74 -12.43
CA GLY A 2 1.43 3.95 -12.30
C GLY A 2 0.86 3.32 -13.58
N GLY A 3 1.49 3.52 -14.75
CA GLY A 3 1.14 2.84 -15.99
C GLY A 3 0.04 3.50 -16.83
N SER A 4 -0.48 4.66 -16.44
CA SER A 4 -1.55 5.35 -17.20
C SER A 4 -1.12 5.74 -18.61
N ILE A 5 0.07 6.32 -18.79
CA ILE A 5 0.58 6.73 -20.11
C ILE A 5 0.68 5.54 -21.08
N PRO A 6 1.39 4.43 -20.77
CA PRO A 6 1.49 3.31 -21.71
C PRO A 6 0.16 2.57 -21.91
N MET A 7 -0.71 2.52 -20.90
CA MET A 7 -2.04 1.94 -21.05
C MET A 7 -2.92 2.77 -22.01
N GLU A 8 -2.90 4.11 -21.92
CA GLU A 8 -3.63 4.96 -22.88
C GLU A 8 -3.02 4.89 -24.29
N ALA A 9 -1.70 4.75 -24.40
CA ALA A 9 -1.07 4.50 -25.71
C ALA A 9 -1.60 3.22 -26.37
N GLN A 10 -1.74 2.10 -25.63
CA GLN A 10 -2.37 0.89 -26.13
C GLN A 10 -3.83 1.10 -26.52
N ARG A 11 -4.61 1.87 -25.72
CA ARG A 11 -6.00 2.18 -26.05
C ARG A 11 -6.14 2.92 -27.38
N LEU A 12 -5.14 3.71 -27.74
CA LEU A 12 -5.03 4.39 -29.05
C LEU A 12 -4.49 3.48 -30.15
N GLY A 13 -4.27 2.19 -29.91
CA GLY A 13 -3.75 1.23 -30.88
C GLY A 13 -2.22 1.25 -31.05
N CYS A 14 -1.50 1.98 -30.20
CA CYS A 14 -0.04 2.01 -30.26
C CYS A 14 0.55 0.78 -29.56
N ARG A 15 1.69 0.29 -30.03
CA ARG A 15 2.55 -0.61 -29.27
C ARG A 15 3.18 0.19 -28.12
N ALA A 16 2.89 -0.19 -26.88
CA ALA A 16 3.37 0.53 -25.70
C ALA A 16 4.67 -0.08 -25.17
N GLU A 17 5.67 0.76 -24.95
CA GLU A 17 6.94 0.36 -24.33
C GLU A 17 7.21 1.19 -23.08
N ALA A 18 6.97 0.61 -21.91
CA ALA A 18 7.24 1.23 -20.62
C ALA A 18 8.63 0.89 -20.09
N SER A 19 9.22 1.82 -19.35
CA SER A 19 10.39 1.56 -18.52
C SER A 19 10.35 2.40 -17.26
N ASP A 20 10.87 1.85 -16.19
CA ASP A 20 11.03 2.52 -14.91
C ASP A 20 12.25 1.91 -14.19
N LEU A 21 12.92 2.69 -13.36
CA LEU A 21 13.97 2.19 -12.48
C LEU A 21 13.38 1.36 -11.32
N ASN A 22 12.18 1.75 -10.86
CA ASN A 22 11.50 1.11 -9.74
C ASN A 22 10.83 -0.21 -10.18
N PRO A 23 11.24 -1.36 -9.64
CA PRO A 23 10.67 -2.66 -10.00
C PRO A 23 9.17 -2.79 -9.71
N LEU A 24 8.65 -2.07 -8.70
CA LEU A 24 7.21 -2.03 -8.44
C LEU A 24 6.45 -1.38 -9.59
N ALA A 25 6.94 -0.27 -10.12
CA ALA A 25 6.36 0.40 -11.28
C ALA A 25 6.41 -0.50 -12.53
N VAL A 26 7.52 -1.20 -12.74
CA VAL A 26 7.66 -2.17 -13.85
C VAL A 26 6.64 -3.29 -13.70
N LEU A 27 6.49 -3.87 -12.50
CA LEU A 27 5.52 -4.93 -12.24
C LEU A 27 4.07 -4.49 -12.49
N ILE A 28 3.72 -3.26 -12.07
CA ILE A 28 2.40 -2.67 -12.35
C ILE A 28 2.20 -2.52 -13.87
N ASN A 29 3.20 -2.00 -14.60
CA ASN A 29 3.13 -1.87 -16.05
C ASN A 29 3.03 -3.25 -16.73
N THR A 30 3.81 -4.25 -16.31
CA THR A 30 3.69 -5.64 -16.81
C THR A 30 2.26 -6.15 -16.66
N ALA A 31 1.65 -5.94 -15.48
CA ALA A 31 0.27 -6.35 -15.21
C ALA A 31 -0.78 -5.61 -16.06
N LEU A 32 -0.51 -4.36 -16.45
CA LEU A 32 -1.45 -3.52 -17.20
C LEU A 32 -1.32 -3.67 -18.73
N ILE A 33 -0.08 -3.76 -19.25
CA ILE A 33 0.16 -3.62 -20.71
C ILE A 33 0.81 -4.84 -21.37
N ASP A 34 1.44 -5.75 -20.60
CA ASP A 34 2.12 -6.93 -21.16
C ASP A 34 1.29 -8.21 -20.99
N ILE A 35 0.80 -8.50 -19.79
CA ILE A 35 0.01 -9.71 -19.51
C ILE A 35 -1.31 -9.74 -20.29
N PRO A 36 -2.17 -8.69 -20.28
CA PRO A 36 -3.47 -8.77 -20.92
C PRO A 36 -3.43 -9.08 -22.42
N PRO A 37 -2.54 -8.50 -23.23
CA PRO A 37 -2.46 -8.86 -24.67
C PRO A 37 -2.00 -10.29 -24.94
N ARG A 38 -1.21 -10.89 -24.03
CA ARG A 38 -0.74 -12.28 -24.22
C ARG A 38 -1.86 -13.31 -24.03
N PHE A 39 -2.85 -12.98 -23.19
CA PHE A 39 -3.90 -13.91 -22.77
C PHE A 39 -5.31 -13.39 -23.04
N GLY A 40 -5.45 -12.27 -23.71
CA GLY A 40 -6.73 -11.67 -24.06
C GLY A 40 -7.60 -12.59 -24.92
N GLY A 41 -8.92 -12.54 -24.71
CA GLY A 41 -9.90 -13.34 -25.45
C GLY A 41 -9.93 -14.83 -25.13
N ARG A 42 -9.09 -15.32 -24.21
CA ARG A 42 -9.06 -16.73 -23.80
C ARG A 42 -10.14 -17.00 -22.72
N PRO A 43 -10.77 -18.18 -22.75
CA PRO A 43 -11.62 -18.63 -21.64
C PRO A 43 -10.79 -18.82 -20.36
N PRO A 44 -11.41 -18.74 -19.18
CA PRO A 44 -10.78 -19.10 -17.92
C PRO A 44 -10.44 -20.59 -17.90
N VAL A 45 -9.42 -20.95 -17.11
CA VAL A 45 -8.91 -22.35 -17.03
C VAL A 45 -9.40 -23.09 -15.80
N HIS A 46 -10.03 -22.42 -14.85
CA HIS A 46 -10.48 -23.06 -13.61
C HIS A 46 -11.59 -24.08 -13.87
N PRO A 47 -11.67 -25.19 -13.08
CA PRO A 47 -12.74 -26.16 -13.19
C PRO A 47 -14.12 -25.54 -12.97
N GLY A 48 -15.08 -25.88 -13.83
CA GLY A 48 -16.46 -25.37 -13.75
C GLY A 48 -16.63 -23.94 -14.27
N ALA A 49 -15.66 -23.42 -15.03
CA ALA A 49 -15.83 -22.19 -15.78
C ALA A 49 -17.08 -22.27 -16.66
N ALA A 50 -17.82 -21.14 -16.77
CA ALA A 50 -18.99 -21.10 -17.63
C ALA A 50 -18.56 -21.26 -19.10
N ASP A 51 -19.25 -22.12 -19.85
CA ASP A 51 -19.04 -22.26 -21.29
C ASP A 51 -19.70 -21.06 -21.98
N GLN A 52 -18.91 -20.01 -22.14
CA GLN A 52 -19.33 -18.79 -22.86
C GLN A 52 -18.76 -18.82 -24.27
N PRO A 53 -19.55 -18.46 -25.29
CA PRO A 53 -19.09 -18.53 -26.70
C PRO A 53 -17.96 -17.54 -27.01
N VAL A 54 -17.81 -16.47 -26.24
CA VAL A 54 -16.80 -15.42 -26.46
C VAL A 54 -16.39 -14.78 -25.13
N TYR A 55 -15.09 -14.72 -24.87
CA TYR A 55 -14.48 -13.89 -23.84
C TYR A 55 -13.80 -12.68 -24.49
N ARG A 56 -14.00 -11.48 -23.97
CA ARG A 56 -13.42 -10.25 -24.52
C ARG A 56 -12.29 -9.75 -23.63
N GLY A 57 -11.23 -9.21 -24.24
CA GLY A 57 -10.13 -8.61 -23.50
C GLY A 57 -9.62 -9.50 -22.36
N GLY A 58 -9.55 -8.96 -21.16
CA GLY A 58 -9.11 -9.67 -19.95
C GLY A 58 -10.18 -10.42 -19.16
N GLU A 59 -11.39 -10.65 -19.70
CA GLU A 59 -12.51 -11.25 -18.95
C GLU A 59 -12.16 -12.62 -18.37
N GLY A 60 -11.59 -13.54 -19.14
CA GLY A 60 -11.20 -14.87 -18.67
C GLY A 60 -10.10 -14.82 -17.62
N LEU A 61 -9.09 -13.96 -17.81
CA LEU A 61 -8.06 -13.69 -16.80
C LEU A 61 -8.67 -13.21 -15.47
N ALA A 62 -9.60 -12.27 -15.54
CA ALA A 62 -10.24 -11.68 -14.35
C ALA A 62 -11.11 -12.70 -13.62
N GLU A 63 -11.78 -13.59 -14.34
CA GLU A 63 -12.55 -14.69 -13.77
C GLU A 63 -11.65 -15.67 -13.01
N ASP A 64 -10.52 -16.07 -13.59
CA ASP A 64 -9.53 -16.90 -12.91
C ASP A 64 -8.90 -16.20 -11.70
N VAL A 65 -8.58 -14.93 -11.79
CA VAL A 65 -8.10 -14.14 -10.64
C VAL A 65 -9.12 -14.19 -9.49
N ARG A 66 -10.43 -14.04 -9.78
CA ARG A 66 -11.50 -14.17 -8.78
C ARG A 66 -11.62 -15.58 -8.22
N PHE A 67 -11.55 -16.58 -9.07
CA PHE A 67 -11.70 -17.99 -8.67
C PHE A 67 -10.56 -18.40 -7.73
N TYR A 68 -9.31 -18.25 -8.15
CA TYR A 68 -8.16 -18.65 -7.34
C TYR A 68 -7.95 -17.73 -6.13
N GLY A 69 -8.33 -16.46 -6.23
CA GLY A 69 -8.34 -15.57 -5.09
C GLY A 69 -9.38 -15.95 -4.03
N ARG A 70 -10.57 -16.37 -4.42
CA ARG A 70 -11.57 -16.95 -3.46
C ARG A 70 -11.02 -18.20 -2.80
N TRP A 71 -10.42 -19.11 -3.57
CA TRP A 71 -9.76 -20.27 -3.02
C TRP A 71 -8.66 -19.89 -2.00
N MET A 72 -7.82 -18.91 -2.31
CA MET A 72 -6.80 -18.40 -1.36
C MET A 72 -7.44 -17.89 -0.07
N ARG A 73 -8.53 -17.14 -0.17
CA ARG A 73 -9.26 -16.62 1.00
C ARG A 73 -9.79 -17.74 1.87
N ASP A 74 -10.43 -18.76 1.28
CA ASP A 74 -11.03 -19.87 1.99
C ASP A 74 -9.95 -20.74 2.65
N GLU A 75 -8.85 -21.00 1.95
CA GLU A 75 -7.71 -21.74 2.49
C GLU A 75 -6.98 -20.94 3.61
N ALA A 76 -6.85 -19.63 3.48
CA ALA A 76 -6.34 -18.78 4.55
C ALA A 76 -7.25 -18.82 5.77
N GLU A 77 -8.57 -18.70 5.61
CA GLU A 77 -9.52 -18.77 6.72
C GLU A 77 -9.47 -20.14 7.41
N ARG A 78 -9.32 -21.23 6.66
CA ARG A 78 -9.14 -22.58 7.23
C ARG A 78 -7.89 -22.66 8.11
N ARG A 79 -6.78 -22.02 7.72
CA ARG A 79 -5.50 -22.05 8.46
C ARG A 79 -5.49 -21.13 9.67
N ILE A 80 -5.95 -19.91 9.50
CA ILE A 80 -5.76 -18.83 10.49
C ILE A 80 -7.07 -18.16 10.94
N GLY A 81 -8.24 -18.64 10.52
CA GLY A 81 -9.54 -18.06 10.89
C GLY A 81 -9.79 -18.04 12.40
N HIS A 82 -9.21 -19.00 13.15
CA HIS A 82 -9.28 -19.04 14.61
C HIS A 82 -8.64 -17.81 15.30
N LEU A 83 -7.76 -17.07 14.61
CA LEU A 83 -7.16 -15.83 15.10
C LEU A 83 -8.11 -14.62 14.97
N TYR A 84 -9.24 -14.80 14.30
CA TYR A 84 -10.23 -13.76 13.99
C TYR A 84 -11.61 -14.12 14.53
N PRO A 85 -11.74 -14.29 15.87
CA PRO A 85 -12.98 -14.77 16.48
C PRO A 85 -14.15 -13.84 16.17
N LYS A 86 -15.31 -14.42 16.01
CA LYS A 86 -16.58 -13.68 15.99
C LYS A 86 -16.92 -13.13 17.37
N VAL A 87 -17.83 -12.19 17.45
CA VAL A 87 -18.25 -11.58 18.71
C VAL A 87 -19.73 -11.81 18.96
N MET A 88 -20.08 -12.09 20.23
CA MET A 88 -21.46 -12.15 20.68
C MET A 88 -21.98 -10.74 20.95
N ALA A 89 -23.05 -10.35 20.26
CA ALA A 89 -23.74 -9.10 20.55
C ALA A 89 -24.69 -9.23 21.76
N PRO A 90 -25.07 -8.13 22.40
CA PRO A 90 -26.18 -8.12 23.34
C PRO A 90 -27.42 -8.72 22.67
N GLY A 91 -27.95 -9.81 23.22
CA GLY A 91 -29.06 -10.58 22.62
C GLY A 91 -28.67 -11.97 22.14
N GLY A 92 -27.39 -12.36 22.25
CA GLY A 92 -26.94 -13.75 22.04
C GLY A 92 -26.71 -14.15 20.56
N THR A 93 -26.71 -13.19 19.63
CA THR A 93 -26.35 -13.43 18.22
C THR A 93 -24.86 -13.25 18.00
N GLU A 94 -24.28 -14.16 17.20
CA GLU A 94 -22.89 -14.11 16.81
C GLU A 94 -22.71 -13.27 15.54
N HIS A 95 -21.69 -12.38 15.54
CA HIS A 95 -21.42 -11.46 14.44
C HIS A 95 -19.96 -11.53 14.00
N THR A 96 -19.72 -11.36 12.70
CA THR A 96 -18.37 -11.23 12.14
C THR A 96 -17.76 -9.90 12.58
N VAL A 97 -16.56 -9.96 13.14
CA VAL A 97 -15.80 -8.75 13.48
C VAL A 97 -15.22 -8.15 12.20
N ILE A 98 -15.39 -6.85 12.02
CA ILE A 98 -14.81 -6.07 10.92
C ILE A 98 -13.40 -5.63 11.28
N ALA A 99 -13.25 -5.11 12.50
CA ALA A 99 -12.00 -4.54 12.97
C ALA A 99 -11.91 -4.50 14.50
N TRP A 100 -10.68 -4.50 14.99
CA TRP A 100 -10.31 -4.24 16.38
C TRP A 100 -9.67 -2.86 16.46
N LYS A 101 -10.22 -2.00 17.33
CA LYS A 101 -9.69 -0.67 17.59
C LYS A 101 -8.73 -0.75 18.77
N TRP A 102 -7.46 -0.45 18.51
CA TRP A 102 -6.37 -0.46 19.49
C TRP A 102 -5.83 0.94 19.73
N ALA A 103 -5.22 1.17 20.89
CA ALA A 103 -4.32 2.29 21.13
C ALA A 103 -2.93 1.78 21.53
N ARG A 104 -1.87 2.43 21.04
CA ARG A 104 -0.54 2.29 21.64
C ARG A 104 -0.55 2.91 23.02
N THR A 105 0.22 2.33 23.96
CA THR A 105 0.30 2.84 25.33
C THR A 105 1.72 3.23 25.69
N VAL A 106 1.83 4.13 26.66
CA VAL A 106 3.06 4.44 27.40
C VAL A 106 2.77 4.38 28.89
N THR A 107 3.73 3.97 29.70
CA THR A 107 3.61 4.09 31.15
C THR A 107 3.56 5.57 31.54
N SER A 108 2.67 5.96 32.45
CA SER A 108 2.62 7.34 32.99
C SER A 108 3.97 7.71 33.61
N PRO A 109 4.54 8.89 33.30
CA PRO A 109 5.76 9.36 33.95
C PRO A 109 5.56 9.72 35.43
N ASN A 110 4.33 9.72 35.93
CA ASN A 110 4.02 9.94 37.35
C ASN A 110 4.31 8.67 38.17
N PRO A 111 5.34 8.63 39.03
CA PRO A 111 5.68 7.44 39.81
C PRO A 111 4.62 7.08 40.84
N ALA A 112 3.77 8.04 41.26
CA ALA A 112 2.67 7.80 42.18
C ALA A 112 1.46 7.14 41.51
N ASN A 113 1.38 7.18 40.15
CA ASN A 113 0.30 6.59 39.37
C ASN A 113 0.85 6.03 38.03
N PRO A 114 1.60 4.91 38.04
CA PRO A 114 2.29 4.35 36.90
C PRO A 114 1.36 3.53 36.00
N ILE A 115 0.21 4.08 35.64
CA ILE A 115 -0.74 3.42 34.73
C ILE A 115 -0.23 3.38 33.29
N GLU A 116 -0.67 2.40 32.49
CA GLU A 116 -0.50 2.41 31.05
C GLU A 116 -1.49 3.36 30.39
N VAL A 117 -0.99 4.46 29.85
CA VAL A 117 -1.79 5.50 29.21
C VAL A 117 -1.99 5.20 27.74
N PRO A 118 -3.23 5.00 27.27
CA PRO A 118 -3.52 4.86 25.84
C PRO A 118 -3.34 6.19 25.12
N LEU A 119 -2.61 6.18 23.99
CA LEU A 119 -2.37 7.35 23.16
C LEU A 119 -3.49 7.44 22.09
N VAL A 120 -4.53 8.18 22.38
CA VAL A 120 -5.75 8.26 21.57
C VAL A 120 -6.00 9.69 21.11
N ASN A 121 -6.23 9.87 19.81
CA ASN A 121 -6.56 11.19 19.24
C ASN A 121 -8.02 11.56 19.50
N SER A 122 -8.94 10.59 19.50
CA SER A 122 -10.36 10.79 19.80
C SER A 122 -10.99 9.48 20.27
N TRP A 123 -11.84 9.56 21.28
CA TRP A 123 -12.60 8.41 21.78
C TRP A 123 -13.80 8.03 20.91
N TRP A 124 -14.15 8.84 19.90
CA TRP A 124 -15.26 8.55 19.02
C TRP A 124 -15.01 7.33 18.12
N LEU A 125 -16.01 6.47 18.05
CA LEU A 125 -16.09 5.32 17.16
C LEU A 125 -17.03 5.62 15.97
N SER A 126 -18.17 6.29 16.23
CA SER A 126 -19.11 6.78 15.23
C SER A 126 -19.63 8.16 15.61
N LYS A 127 -19.58 9.08 14.65
CA LYS A 127 -20.22 10.41 14.73
C LYS A 127 -21.45 10.51 13.82
N LYS A 128 -21.98 9.37 13.40
CA LYS A 128 -23.13 9.29 12.48
C LYS A 128 -24.41 9.47 13.27
N LYS A 129 -25.22 10.47 12.87
CA LYS A 129 -26.48 10.82 13.55
C LYS A 129 -27.38 9.61 13.78
N GLY A 130 -27.77 9.38 15.01
CA GLY A 130 -28.60 8.24 15.45
C GLY A 130 -27.85 6.90 15.55
N LYS A 131 -26.52 6.91 15.41
CA LYS A 131 -25.62 5.75 15.51
C LYS A 131 -24.31 6.14 16.19
N GLU A 132 -24.36 7.14 17.04
CA GLU A 132 -23.20 7.65 17.74
C GLU A 132 -22.69 6.58 18.72
N ALA A 133 -21.37 6.41 18.75
CA ALA A 133 -20.68 5.49 19.65
C ALA A 133 -19.30 6.03 19.99
N TRP A 134 -18.86 5.79 21.22
CA TRP A 134 -17.59 6.27 21.74
C TRP A 134 -17.06 5.37 22.86
N VAL A 135 -15.78 5.48 23.19
CA VAL A 135 -15.12 4.73 24.26
C VAL A 135 -15.05 5.60 25.53
N ARG A 136 -15.59 5.12 26.62
CA ARG A 136 -15.39 5.67 27.96
C ARG A 136 -14.17 4.98 28.58
N ALA A 137 -13.12 5.76 28.87
CA ALA A 137 -11.95 5.28 29.56
C ALA A 137 -12.02 5.71 31.05
N THR A 138 -11.85 4.78 31.98
CA THR A 138 -11.87 5.03 33.42
C THR A 138 -10.70 4.32 34.11
N VAL A 139 -10.10 4.96 35.10
CA VAL A 139 -9.03 4.35 35.91
C VAL A 139 -9.66 3.68 37.13
N ARG A 140 -9.40 2.39 37.32
CA ARG A 140 -9.78 1.59 38.49
C ARG A 140 -8.65 0.62 38.82
N ASP A 141 -8.31 0.48 40.06
CA ASP A 141 -7.28 -0.45 40.56
C ASP A 141 -5.94 -0.33 39.80
N GLY A 142 -5.51 0.91 39.51
CA GLY A 142 -4.26 1.20 38.80
C GLY A 142 -4.25 0.79 37.31
N ARG A 143 -5.43 0.54 36.70
CA ARG A 143 -5.58 0.16 35.30
C ARG A 143 -6.63 0.99 34.59
N VAL A 144 -6.45 1.16 33.26
CA VAL A 144 -7.46 1.82 32.42
C VAL A 144 -8.44 0.78 31.91
N HIS A 145 -9.71 0.99 32.17
CA HIS A 145 -10.83 0.18 31.67
C HIS A 145 -11.57 0.90 30.56
N TYR A 146 -12.04 0.15 29.58
CA TYR A 146 -12.71 0.69 28.40
C TYR A 146 -14.14 0.12 28.30
N GLU A 147 -15.09 1.02 28.14
CA GLU A 147 -16.49 0.70 27.89
C GLU A 147 -16.98 1.41 26.63
N VAL A 148 -17.62 0.69 25.72
CA VAL A 148 -18.28 1.30 24.57
C VAL A 148 -19.65 1.82 24.99
N VAL A 149 -19.88 3.09 24.74
CA VAL A 149 -21.13 3.79 25.03
C VAL A 149 -21.78 4.18 23.71
N ASN A 150 -23.05 3.81 23.53
CA ASN A 150 -23.82 4.08 22.32
C ASN A 150 -24.82 5.21 22.59
N ASP A 151 -24.33 6.45 22.64
CA ASP A 151 -25.16 7.65 22.79
C ASP A 151 -24.50 8.88 22.11
N ALA A 152 -25.28 9.96 21.99
CA ALA A 152 -24.84 11.21 21.38
C ALA A 152 -24.09 12.15 22.34
N ASN A 153 -23.98 11.82 23.63
CA ASN A 153 -23.36 12.71 24.63
C ASN A 153 -21.87 12.83 24.48
N GLY A 154 -21.19 11.73 24.19
CA GLY A 154 -19.77 11.62 23.83
C GLY A 154 -18.78 12.45 24.66
N PRO A 155 -17.48 12.24 24.45
CA PRO A 155 -16.46 13.11 25.03
C PRO A 155 -16.48 14.49 24.34
N LYS A 156 -16.23 15.56 25.11
CA LYS A 156 -16.26 16.94 24.64
C LYS A 156 -14.98 17.69 24.97
N GLY A 157 -14.54 18.53 24.04
CA GLY A 157 -13.38 19.40 24.25
C GLY A 157 -12.11 18.65 24.64
N ALA A 158 -11.50 19.02 25.78
CA ALA A 158 -10.26 18.46 26.27
C ALA A 158 -10.34 16.96 26.65
N ASP A 159 -11.54 16.40 26.78
CA ASP A 159 -11.77 15.00 27.13
C ASP A 159 -11.94 14.10 25.90
N ASP A 160 -11.90 14.64 24.69
CA ASP A 160 -11.93 13.87 23.46
C ASP A 160 -10.52 13.39 23.08
N GLY A 161 -10.06 12.35 23.76
CA GLY A 161 -8.74 11.75 23.59
C GLY A 161 -7.76 12.06 24.71
N THR A 162 -6.59 11.44 24.63
CA THR A 162 -5.46 11.66 25.55
C THR A 162 -4.34 12.47 24.91
N ARG A 163 -4.33 12.56 23.57
CA ARG A 163 -3.29 13.24 22.82
C ARG A 163 -3.61 14.71 22.58
N VAL A 164 -2.58 15.55 22.78
CA VAL A 164 -2.61 16.98 22.43
C VAL A 164 -1.31 17.33 21.71
N GLY A 165 -1.41 17.76 20.45
CA GLY A 165 -0.24 17.99 19.60
C GLY A 165 0.60 16.73 19.44
N ARG A 166 1.90 16.81 19.78
CA ARG A 166 2.84 15.66 19.73
C ARG A 166 2.93 14.90 21.05
N GLY A 167 2.44 15.46 22.15
CA GLY A 167 2.37 14.85 23.48
C GLY A 167 0.97 14.42 23.88
N GLY A 168 0.66 14.44 25.17
CA GLY A 168 -0.66 14.08 25.71
C GLY A 168 -0.76 14.19 27.20
N TYR A 169 -1.81 13.57 27.77
CA TYR A 169 -2.10 13.52 29.19
C TYR A 169 -2.57 12.14 29.62
N ALA A 170 -2.21 11.74 30.84
CA ALA A 170 -2.71 10.52 31.44
C ALA A 170 -4.22 10.58 31.70
N VAL A 171 -4.88 9.43 31.59
CA VAL A 171 -6.29 9.29 31.96
C VAL A 171 -6.43 9.44 33.49
N GLY A 172 -7.40 10.23 33.94
CA GLY A 172 -7.72 10.44 35.33
C GLY A 172 -6.97 11.62 35.96
N ASP A 173 -5.68 11.50 36.21
CA ASP A 173 -4.89 12.54 36.92
C ASP A 173 -4.34 13.64 35.97
N ARG A 174 -4.49 13.47 34.67
CA ARG A 174 -4.00 14.40 33.63
C ARG A 174 -2.50 14.74 33.71
N THR A 175 -1.69 13.81 34.23
CA THR A 175 -0.23 13.94 34.21
C THR A 175 0.24 14.20 32.77
N PRO A 176 1.03 15.27 32.49
CA PRO A 176 1.53 15.57 31.15
C PRO A 176 2.50 14.51 30.65
N ILE A 177 2.36 14.15 29.39
CA ILE A 177 3.25 13.22 28.68
C ILE A 177 3.86 13.96 27.50
N THR A 178 5.17 14.20 27.53
CA THR A 178 5.86 14.96 26.50
C THR A 178 6.10 14.14 25.23
N ALA A 179 6.28 14.81 24.10
CA ALA A 179 6.63 14.15 22.83
C ALA A 179 7.96 13.38 22.93
N ASP A 180 8.95 13.93 23.66
CA ASP A 180 10.26 13.30 23.81
C ASP A 180 10.19 12.08 24.71
N TYR A 181 9.34 12.09 25.73
CA TYR A 181 9.06 10.91 26.54
C TYR A 181 8.46 9.79 25.68
N ILE A 182 7.44 10.08 24.88
CA ILE A 182 6.81 9.09 23.99
C ILE A 182 7.84 8.51 23.01
N LYS A 183 8.72 9.36 22.43
CA LYS A 183 9.79 8.90 21.54
C LYS A 183 10.79 8.00 22.28
N GLY A 184 11.19 8.40 23.47
CA GLY A 184 12.10 7.63 24.32
C GLY A 184 11.54 6.24 24.65
N GLU A 185 10.26 6.15 25.01
CA GLU A 185 9.57 4.87 25.23
C GLU A 185 9.52 4.02 23.96
N GLY A 186 9.27 4.65 22.79
CA GLY A 186 9.26 3.98 21.50
C GLY A 186 10.63 3.41 21.11
N VAL A 187 11.69 4.21 21.15
CA VAL A 187 13.06 3.81 20.83
C VAL A 187 13.57 2.70 21.77
N ASN A 188 13.13 2.72 23.02
CA ASN A 188 13.43 1.68 24.01
C ASN A 188 12.49 0.46 23.92
N HIS A 189 11.62 0.36 22.91
CA HIS A 189 10.67 -0.72 22.71
C HIS A 189 9.73 -0.98 23.88
N ARG A 190 9.32 0.08 24.61
CA ARG A 190 8.42 0.03 25.77
C ARG A 190 7.00 0.50 25.45
N LEU A 191 6.66 0.73 24.18
CA LEU A 191 5.28 0.99 23.78
C LEU A 191 4.45 -0.30 23.92
N GLY A 192 3.38 -0.22 24.71
CA GLY A 192 2.37 -1.26 24.79
C GLY A 192 1.20 -1.04 23.82
N LYS A 193 0.14 -1.82 23.98
CA LYS A 193 -1.13 -1.65 23.25
C LYS A 193 -2.32 -2.12 24.07
N HIS A 194 -3.43 -1.37 24.01
CA HIS A 194 -4.71 -1.77 24.61
C HIS A 194 -5.80 -1.87 23.55
N LEU A 195 -6.66 -2.89 23.64
CA LEU A 195 -7.88 -2.99 22.86
C LEU A 195 -8.92 -2.02 23.42
N LEU A 196 -9.42 -1.11 22.59
CA LEU A 196 -10.38 -0.06 22.99
C LEU A 196 -11.82 -0.45 22.67
N ALA A 197 -12.03 -1.09 21.51
CA ALA A 197 -13.36 -1.48 21.03
C ALA A 197 -13.24 -2.57 19.94
N ILE A 198 -14.33 -3.30 19.76
CA ILE A 198 -14.56 -4.26 18.69
C ILE A 198 -15.64 -3.69 17.77
N VAL A 199 -15.38 -3.67 16.47
CA VAL A 199 -16.36 -3.25 15.47
C VAL A 199 -16.82 -4.49 14.70
N ALA A 200 -18.13 -4.75 14.71
CA ALA A 200 -18.71 -5.93 14.07
C ALA A 200 -19.77 -5.57 13.03
N GLU A 201 -20.06 -6.53 12.14
CA GLU A 201 -21.13 -6.43 11.16
C GLU A 201 -22.49 -6.53 11.85
N GLY A 202 -23.36 -5.55 11.65
CA GLY A 202 -24.77 -5.62 12.02
C GLY A 202 -25.66 -5.75 10.77
N GLN A 203 -26.94 -6.01 10.93
CA GLN A 203 -27.85 -6.19 9.80
C GLN A 203 -27.96 -4.93 8.90
N LYS A 204 -27.99 -3.74 9.47
CA LYS A 204 -28.11 -2.46 8.74
C LYS A 204 -27.09 -1.39 9.19
N ASN A 205 -26.25 -1.68 10.16
CA ASN A 205 -25.30 -0.76 10.79
C ASN A 205 -24.09 -1.50 11.35
N ARG A 206 -23.09 -0.76 11.82
CA ARG A 206 -21.97 -1.31 12.59
C ARG A 206 -22.41 -1.51 14.02
N LEU A 207 -21.89 -2.56 14.65
CA LEU A 207 -22.02 -2.79 16.08
C LEU A 207 -20.68 -2.42 16.74
N TYR A 208 -20.76 -1.62 17.80
CA TYR A 208 -19.61 -1.23 18.59
C TYR A 208 -19.72 -1.91 19.96
N ILE A 209 -18.73 -2.71 20.31
CA ILE A 209 -18.75 -3.61 21.46
C ILE A 209 -17.51 -3.37 22.30
N SER A 210 -17.66 -3.39 23.62
CA SER A 210 -16.57 -3.24 24.57
C SER A 210 -15.54 -4.36 24.42
N PRO A 211 -14.26 -4.12 24.75
CA PRO A 211 -13.22 -5.14 24.74
C PRO A 211 -13.57 -6.33 25.63
N ASN A 212 -13.14 -7.50 25.24
CA ASN A 212 -13.20 -8.69 26.08
C ASN A 212 -11.93 -9.54 25.94
N GLN A 213 -11.70 -10.41 26.91
CA GLN A 213 -10.47 -11.20 27.01
C GLN A 213 -10.27 -12.17 25.84
N VAL A 214 -11.35 -12.70 25.23
CA VAL A 214 -11.25 -13.62 24.07
C VAL A 214 -10.54 -12.93 22.89
N HIS A 215 -10.92 -11.68 22.60
CA HIS A 215 -10.33 -10.92 21.49
C HIS A 215 -8.92 -10.41 21.79
N VAL A 216 -8.60 -10.12 23.07
CA VAL A 216 -7.24 -9.81 23.50
C VAL A 216 -6.35 -11.03 23.30
N ALA A 217 -6.73 -12.19 23.84
CA ALA A 217 -5.97 -13.44 23.74
C ALA A 217 -5.76 -13.86 22.27
N ALA A 218 -6.79 -13.74 21.42
CA ALA A 218 -6.67 -14.05 19.98
C ALA A 218 -5.68 -13.14 19.23
N SER A 219 -5.28 -12.01 19.80
CA SER A 219 -4.27 -11.12 19.23
C SER A 219 -2.84 -11.42 19.70
N GLU A 220 -2.69 -12.23 20.75
CA GLU A 220 -1.41 -12.66 21.31
C GLU A 220 -0.85 -13.82 20.51
N VAL A 221 -0.36 -13.53 19.33
CA VAL A 221 0.14 -14.50 18.36
C VAL A 221 1.67 -14.43 18.35
N GLU A 222 2.32 -15.60 18.26
CA GLU A 222 3.76 -15.66 18.08
C GLU A 222 4.18 -14.95 16.78
N ARG A 223 5.26 -14.19 16.84
CA ARG A 223 5.81 -13.49 15.67
C ARG A 223 6.33 -14.51 14.66
N PRO A 224 5.85 -14.52 13.40
CA PRO A 224 6.34 -15.47 12.40
C PRO A 224 7.80 -15.19 12.02
N LYS A 225 8.53 -16.26 11.61
CA LYS A 225 9.97 -16.18 11.34
C LYS A 225 10.29 -15.54 9.98
N ASN A 226 9.50 -15.83 8.96
CA ASN A 226 9.72 -15.38 7.59
C ASN A 226 8.96 -14.07 7.29
N ILE A 227 9.44 -12.96 7.80
CA ILE A 227 8.83 -11.63 7.68
C ILE A 227 9.82 -10.64 7.07
N PRO A 228 9.35 -9.51 6.52
CA PRO A 228 10.23 -8.43 6.05
C PRO A 228 11.07 -7.84 7.19
N VAL A 229 12.37 -8.11 7.19
CA VAL A 229 13.31 -7.62 8.22
C VAL A 229 14.14 -6.43 7.75
N GLU A 230 13.93 -6.00 6.53
CA GLU A 230 14.61 -4.88 5.90
C GLU A 230 14.35 -3.59 6.69
N THR A 231 15.39 -2.78 6.82
CA THR A 231 15.35 -1.51 7.56
C THR A 231 14.64 -0.43 6.75
N ILE A 232 13.77 0.32 7.39
CA ILE A 232 13.13 1.51 6.80
C ILE A 232 14.20 2.59 6.60
N PRO A 233 14.36 3.14 5.39
CA PRO A 233 15.33 4.19 5.11
C PRO A 233 15.12 5.44 5.98
N TYR A 234 16.19 6.18 6.22
CA TYR A 234 16.09 7.44 6.95
C TYR A 234 15.67 8.58 6.01
N ASP A 235 14.41 8.97 6.06
CA ASP A 235 13.90 10.21 5.47
C ASP A 235 12.82 10.82 6.39
N PRO A 236 13.20 11.75 7.27
CA PRO A 236 12.28 12.31 8.26
C PRO A 236 11.18 13.21 7.65
N ARG A 237 11.19 13.47 6.35
CA ARG A 237 10.13 14.20 5.66
C ARG A 237 8.88 13.33 5.49
N ASN A 238 9.07 12.04 5.18
CA ASN A 238 8.00 11.12 4.79
C ASN A 238 7.95 9.84 5.63
N LEU A 239 9.01 9.47 6.35
CA LEU A 239 9.13 8.23 7.13
C LEU A 239 9.30 8.56 8.61
N TRP A 240 8.19 8.58 9.37
CA TRP A 240 8.22 9.09 10.75
C TRP A 240 8.30 7.99 11.80
N THR A 241 8.00 6.76 11.44
CA THR A 241 7.97 5.61 12.34
C THR A 241 9.32 5.25 12.96
N PRO A 242 10.49 5.41 12.27
CA PRO A 242 11.79 5.12 12.88
C PRO A 242 12.10 5.98 14.12
N ALA A 243 11.63 7.23 14.15
CA ALA A 243 11.79 8.12 15.29
C ALA A 243 11.08 7.62 16.58
N TYR A 244 10.25 6.59 16.46
CA TYR A 244 9.50 5.96 17.55
C TYR A 244 9.85 4.48 17.70
N GLY A 245 11.02 4.04 17.21
CA GLY A 245 11.53 2.68 17.38
C GLY A 245 10.97 1.64 16.40
N LEU A 246 10.09 2.01 15.46
CA LEU A 246 9.62 1.13 14.38
C LEU A 246 10.59 1.27 13.19
N THR A 247 11.67 0.51 13.20
CA THR A 247 12.81 0.68 12.28
C THR A 247 12.85 -0.31 11.13
N LYS A 248 12.08 -1.39 11.21
CA LYS A 248 11.96 -2.41 10.16
C LYS A 248 10.57 -2.41 9.56
N PHE A 249 10.43 -2.81 8.30
CA PHE A 249 9.11 -2.91 7.68
C PHE A 249 8.17 -3.84 8.44
N SER A 250 8.68 -4.93 9.04
CA SER A 250 7.87 -5.81 9.89
C SER A 250 7.36 -5.16 11.18
N ASP A 251 7.96 -4.06 11.65
CA ASP A 251 7.50 -3.35 12.86
C ASP A 251 6.23 -2.53 12.60
N LEU A 252 5.90 -2.33 11.33
CA LEU A 252 4.68 -1.64 10.92
C LEU A 252 3.42 -2.52 11.02
N PHE A 253 3.54 -3.76 11.46
CA PHE A 253 2.46 -4.73 11.53
C PHE A 253 2.34 -5.34 12.93
N THR A 254 1.13 -5.73 13.33
CA THR A 254 0.94 -6.63 14.49
C THR A 254 1.38 -8.05 14.13
N ASN A 255 1.66 -8.89 15.12
CA ASN A 255 2.02 -10.28 14.84
C ASN A 255 0.90 -11.02 14.09
N ARG A 256 -0.38 -10.76 14.44
CA ARG A 256 -1.53 -11.34 13.75
C ARG A 256 -1.61 -10.89 12.28
N GLN A 257 -1.33 -9.62 11.98
CA GLN A 257 -1.24 -9.12 10.61
C GLN A 257 -0.06 -9.74 9.83
N LEU A 258 1.08 -9.93 10.48
CA LEU A 258 2.22 -10.65 9.88
C LEU A 258 1.86 -12.10 9.54
N VAL A 259 1.18 -12.81 10.44
CA VAL A 259 0.70 -14.18 10.17
C VAL A 259 -0.27 -14.19 8.99
N ALA A 260 -1.21 -13.24 8.92
CA ALA A 260 -2.13 -13.16 7.79
C ALA A 260 -1.40 -12.90 6.46
N LEU A 261 -0.57 -11.87 6.40
CA LEU A 261 0.13 -11.50 5.17
C LEU A 261 1.13 -12.58 4.71
N THR A 262 1.83 -13.24 5.62
CA THR A 262 2.70 -14.37 5.27
C THR A 262 1.90 -15.56 4.75
N THR A 263 0.74 -15.87 5.36
CA THR A 263 -0.16 -16.92 4.90
C THR A 263 -0.68 -16.64 3.48
N PHE A 264 -1.19 -15.43 3.23
CA PHE A 264 -1.64 -15.06 1.88
C PHE A 264 -0.49 -15.05 0.86
N SER A 265 0.70 -14.60 1.25
CA SER A 265 1.88 -14.62 0.37
C SER A 265 2.28 -16.04 -0.03
N ASP A 266 2.27 -16.99 0.92
CA ASP A 266 2.61 -18.40 0.65
C ASP A 266 1.54 -19.07 -0.23
N LEU A 267 0.28 -18.67 -0.08
CA LEU A 267 -0.83 -19.16 -0.91
C LEU A 267 -0.74 -18.70 -2.37
N VAL A 268 -0.07 -17.60 -2.68
CA VAL A 268 0.19 -17.20 -4.09
C VAL A 268 0.95 -18.30 -4.84
N GLY A 269 2.00 -18.88 -4.22
CA GLY A 269 2.76 -19.97 -4.84
C GLY A 269 1.93 -21.25 -5.03
N GLN A 270 1.05 -21.55 -4.07
CA GLN A 270 0.15 -22.70 -4.17
C GLN A 270 -0.95 -22.49 -5.21
N ALA A 271 -1.51 -21.28 -5.29
CA ALA A 271 -2.45 -20.90 -6.34
C ALA A 271 -1.81 -21.04 -7.73
N ARG A 272 -0.56 -20.53 -7.90
CA ARG A 272 0.20 -20.67 -9.15
C ARG A 272 0.29 -22.13 -9.61
N GLN A 273 0.64 -23.05 -8.70
CA GLN A 273 0.75 -24.47 -9.02
C GLN A 273 -0.60 -25.03 -9.47
N ARG A 274 -1.68 -24.69 -8.78
CA ARG A 274 -3.03 -25.11 -9.12
C ARG A 274 -3.48 -24.55 -10.48
N VAL A 275 -3.20 -23.26 -10.77
CA VAL A 275 -3.48 -22.67 -12.08
C VAL A 275 -2.74 -23.42 -13.19
N LEU A 276 -1.47 -23.78 -12.96
CA LEU A 276 -0.69 -24.56 -13.94
C LEU A 276 -1.35 -25.90 -14.26
N GLU A 277 -1.76 -26.63 -13.24
CA GLU A 277 -2.44 -27.94 -13.39
C GLU A 277 -3.77 -27.78 -14.14
N ASP A 278 -4.59 -26.82 -13.75
CA ASP A 278 -5.88 -26.55 -14.37
C ASP A 278 -5.73 -26.04 -15.82
N ALA A 279 -4.71 -25.22 -16.11
CA ALA A 279 -4.41 -24.73 -17.47
C ALA A 279 -3.98 -25.86 -18.43
N LEU A 280 -3.15 -26.79 -17.95
CA LEU A 280 -2.78 -27.99 -18.70
C LEU A 280 -4.00 -28.90 -18.93
N ALA A 281 -4.84 -29.08 -17.92
CA ALA A 281 -6.08 -29.85 -18.03
C ALA A 281 -7.09 -29.21 -19.01
N ALA A 282 -7.11 -27.87 -19.09
CA ALA A 282 -7.90 -27.11 -20.05
C ALA A 282 -7.31 -27.12 -21.48
N GLY A 283 -6.19 -27.84 -21.72
CA GLY A 283 -5.59 -28.00 -23.03
C GLY A 283 -4.61 -26.90 -23.44
N MET A 284 -4.14 -26.07 -22.51
CA MET A 284 -3.05 -25.15 -22.80
C MET A 284 -1.73 -25.91 -22.93
N GLU A 285 -0.94 -25.57 -23.92
CA GLU A 285 0.41 -26.14 -24.10
C GLU A 285 1.35 -25.67 -22.98
N GLU A 286 2.31 -26.52 -22.62
CA GLU A 286 3.40 -26.12 -21.75
C GLU A 286 4.27 -25.06 -22.46
N SER A 287 4.85 -24.12 -21.70
CA SER A 287 5.65 -23.04 -22.27
C SER A 287 6.77 -22.62 -21.33
N GLU A 288 7.64 -21.74 -21.82
CA GLU A 288 8.53 -20.95 -20.99
C GLU A 288 7.73 -20.10 -19.98
N SER A 289 8.43 -19.59 -18.96
CA SER A 289 7.85 -18.70 -17.95
C SER A 289 7.36 -17.37 -18.57
N LEU A 290 6.52 -16.65 -17.84
CA LEU A 290 6.06 -15.32 -18.23
C LEU A 290 7.23 -14.35 -18.47
N GLU A 291 8.22 -14.35 -17.56
CA GLU A 291 9.42 -13.50 -17.65
C GLU A 291 10.29 -13.84 -18.87
N ALA A 292 10.33 -15.12 -19.27
CA ALA A 292 11.02 -15.55 -20.48
C ALA A 292 10.24 -15.32 -21.78
N GLY A 293 9.05 -14.71 -21.70
CA GLY A 293 8.22 -14.39 -22.87
C GLY A 293 7.23 -15.49 -23.27
N GLY A 294 7.02 -16.52 -22.45
CA GLY A 294 6.05 -17.58 -22.68
C GLY A 294 4.60 -17.09 -22.80
N SER A 295 3.73 -17.92 -23.42
CA SER A 295 2.30 -17.65 -23.63
C SER A 295 1.40 -18.88 -23.40
N GLY A 296 1.96 -20.00 -22.92
CA GLY A 296 1.22 -21.22 -22.55
C GLY A 296 0.94 -21.34 -21.04
N ALA A 297 0.67 -22.56 -20.58
CA ALA A 297 0.18 -22.84 -19.23
C ALA A 297 1.07 -22.30 -18.11
N ARG A 298 2.40 -22.44 -18.24
CA ARG A 298 3.34 -21.92 -17.24
C ARG A 298 3.30 -20.39 -17.17
N ALA A 299 3.35 -19.71 -18.29
CA ALA A 299 3.27 -18.25 -18.33
C ALA A 299 1.89 -17.75 -17.86
N TYR A 300 0.82 -18.47 -18.16
CA TYR A 300 -0.52 -18.16 -17.66
C TYR A 300 -0.59 -18.27 -16.14
N SER A 301 -0.03 -19.34 -15.56
CA SER A 301 0.02 -19.50 -14.11
C SER A 301 0.84 -18.41 -13.41
N ASP A 302 1.95 -17.97 -14.04
CA ASP A 302 2.75 -16.84 -13.61
C ASP A 302 1.95 -15.53 -13.64
N ALA A 303 1.14 -15.32 -14.68
CA ALA A 303 0.30 -14.15 -14.85
C ALA A 303 -0.78 -14.06 -13.77
N ILE A 304 -1.53 -15.14 -13.53
CA ILE A 304 -2.54 -15.18 -12.46
C ILE A 304 -1.89 -14.95 -11.09
N ALA A 305 -0.75 -15.61 -10.81
CA ALA A 305 -0.03 -15.42 -9.55
C ALA A 305 0.47 -13.98 -9.37
N THR A 306 0.85 -13.30 -10.45
CA THR A 306 1.23 -11.88 -10.42
C THR A 306 0.05 -11.00 -9.97
N TYR A 307 -1.15 -11.20 -10.50
CA TYR A 307 -2.35 -10.48 -10.07
C TYR A 307 -2.75 -10.80 -8.62
N LEU A 308 -2.65 -12.07 -8.21
CA LEU A 308 -2.90 -12.47 -6.82
C LEU A 308 -1.90 -11.83 -5.84
N ALA A 309 -0.62 -11.73 -6.22
CA ALA A 309 0.39 -11.03 -5.44
C ALA A 309 0.09 -9.52 -5.31
N LEU A 310 -0.40 -8.89 -6.37
CA LEU A 310 -0.87 -7.49 -6.31
C LEU A 310 -2.05 -7.32 -5.36
N ALA A 311 -2.97 -8.30 -5.29
CA ALA A 311 -4.06 -8.29 -4.31
C ALA A 311 -3.54 -8.41 -2.87
N VAL A 312 -2.52 -9.27 -2.61
CA VAL A 312 -1.84 -9.36 -1.30
C VAL A 312 -1.13 -8.05 -0.95
N SER A 313 -0.45 -7.43 -1.92
CA SER A 313 0.18 -6.11 -1.75
C SER A 313 -0.83 -5.03 -1.36
N ARG A 314 -2.01 -4.99 -2.00
CA ARG A 314 -3.10 -4.10 -1.61
C ARG A 314 -3.66 -4.41 -0.22
N LEU A 315 -3.72 -5.70 0.16
CA LEU A 315 -4.13 -6.09 1.51
C LEU A 315 -3.16 -5.51 2.56
N ALA A 316 -1.84 -5.49 2.30
CA ALA A 316 -0.87 -4.93 3.22
C ALA A 316 -1.10 -3.44 3.52
N ASP A 317 -1.61 -2.65 2.56
CA ASP A 317 -1.99 -1.25 2.76
C ASP A 317 -3.15 -1.07 3.76
N TYR A 318 -4.04 -2.06 3.87
CA TYR A 318 -5.16 -2.08 4.82
C TYR A 318 -4.89 -2.90 6.09
N SER A 319 -3.91 -3.80 6.06
CA SER A 319 -3.59 -4.73 7.15
C SER A 319 -2.25 -4.40 7.77
N ASN A 320 -2.12 -3.21 8.36
CA ASN A 320 -0.93 -2.75 9.07
C ASN A 320 -1.31 -1.94 10.33
N SER A 321 -0.36 -1.72 11.22
CA SER A 321 -0.57 -1.01 12.49
C SER A 321 -0.57 0.52 12.37
N LEU A 322 -0.73 1.03 11.15
CA LEU A 322 -0.83 2.47 10.86
C LEU A 322 -2.19 2.84 10.24
N CYS A 323 -3.06 1.85 10.02
CA CYS A 323 -4.45 2.07 9.59
C CYS A 323 -5.27 2.71 10.71
N THR A 324 -6.22 3.56 10.34
CA THR A 324 -7.09 4.28 11.26
C THR A 324 -8.59 4.01 10.98
N TRP A 325 -9.44 4.44 11.90
CA TRP A 325 -10.89 4.33 11.76
C TRP A 325 -11.51 5.67 11.35
N ASN A 326 -12.29 5.68 10.29
CA ASN A 326 -13.05 6.86 9.88
C ASN A 326 -14.43 6.86 10.57
N THR A 327 -14.60 7.71 11.57
CA THR A 327 -15.82 7.79 12.39
C THR A 327 -17.06 8.32 11.66
N LYS A 328 -16.89 8.99 10.51
CA LYS A 328 -18.00 9.50 9.69
C LYS A 328 -18.48 8.46 8.67
N ARG A 329 -17.53 7.76 8.02
CA ARG A 329 -17.81 6.73 7.01
C ARG A 329 -17.99 5.34 7.62
N GLU A 330 -17.56 5.13 8.85
CA GLU A 330 -17.53 3.83 9.55
C GLU A 330 -16.77 2.78 8.73
N THR A 331 -15.57 3.16 8.27
CA THR A 331 -14.69 2.35 7.44
C THR A 331 -13.24 2.46 7.90
N ILE A 332 -12.44 1.47 7.53
CA ILE A 332 -11.00 1.51 7.74
C ILE A 332 -10.38 2.49 6.74
N THR A 333 -9.50 3.33 7.22
CA THR A 333 -8.65 4.21 6.42
C THR A 333 -7.28 3.56 6.30
N HIS A 334 -6.86 3.28 5.08
CA HIS A 334 -5.59 2.63 4.77
C HIS A 334 -4.37 3.56 4.98
N LEU A 335 -3.17 2.99 4.97
CA LEU A 335 -1.94 3.72 5.26
C LEU A 335 -1.67 4.85 4.25
N PHE A 336 -1.68 4.53 2.95
CA PHE A 336 -1.27 5.47 1.89
C PHE A 336 -2.40 6.41 1.44
N THR A 337 -3.09 7.05 2.38
CA THR A 337 -3.96 8.21 2.08
C THR A 337 -3.18 9.48 1.76
N ARG A 338 -1.88 9.45 2.01
CA ARG A 338 -0.89 10.46 1.65
C ARG A 338 0.44 9.75 1.32
N GLN A 339 1.35 10.46 0.68
CA GLN A 339 2.66 9.96 0.28
C GLN A 339 3.66 10.01 1.45
N ALA A 340 3.37 9.28 2.53
CA ALA A 340 4.19 9.19 3.73
C ALA A 340 3.84 7.93 4.54
N ILE A 341 4.76 7.48 5.39
CA ILE A 341 4.54 6.47 6.45
C ILE A 341 4.51 7.21 7.80
N PRO A 342 3.33 7.72 8.22
CA PRO A 342 3.19 8.48 9.46
C PRO A 342 3.14 7.56 10.67
N MET A 343 3.51 8.08 11.84
CA MET A 343 3.25 7.39 13.09
C MET A 343 1.76 7.48 13.46
N THR A 344 1.16 6.33 13.75
CA THR A 344 -0.25 6.19 14.15
C THR A 344 -0.34 5.65 15.58
N TRP A 345 -1.23 6.22 16.37
CA TRP A 345 -1.38 5.93 17.80
C TRP A 345 -2.61 5.09 18.11
N ASP A 346 -3.74 5.43 17.51
CA ASP A 346 -5.01 4.73 17.60
C ASP A 346 -5.23 3.87 16.34
N ILE A 347 -4.81 2.63 16.45
CA ILE A 347 -4.71 1.66 15.34
C ILE A 347 -6.08 1.03 15.07
N THR A 348 -6.36 0.73 13.81
CA THR A 348 -7.49 -0.10 13.40
C THR A 348 -6.97 -1.35 12.69
N GLU A 349 -7.10 -2.49 13.33
CA GLU A 349 -6.70 -3.79 12.79
C GLU A 349 -7.86 -4.45 12.05
N ALA A 350 -7.74 -4.60 10.73
CA ALA A 350 -8.76 -5.17 9.87
C ALA A 350 -8.89 -6.69 10.03
N ASN A 351 -10.09 -7.22 9.87
CA ASN A 351 -10.32 -8.64 9.64
C ASN A 351 -10.27 -8.94 8.13
N PRO A 352 -9.27 -9.69 7.62
CA PRO A 352 -9.15 -10.00 6.19
C PRO A 352 -10.28 -10.88 5.66
N PHE A 353 -11.04 -11.53 6.54
CA PHE A 353 -12.14 -12.44 6.23
C PHE A 353 -13.54 -11.81 6.32
N SER A 354 -13.65 -10.56 6.77
CA SER A 354 -14.91 -9.82 6.84
C SER A 354 -15.46 -9.44 5.45
N HIS A 355 -16.68 -8.94 5.40
CA HIS A 355 -17.29 -8.38 4.16
C HIS A 355 -17.20 -6.85 4.10
N SER A 356 -16.29 -6.25 4.86
CA SER A 356 -16.11 -4.79 4.98
C SER A 356 -14.79 -4.30 4.42
N SER A 357 -14.59 -2.96 4.43
CA SER A 357 -13.31 -2.36 4.00
C SER A 357 -12.11 -3.02 4.70
N GLY A 358 -11.06 -3.28 3.93
CA GLY A 358 -9.84 -3.92 4.42
C GLY A 358 -9.85 -5.45 4.35
N ASN A 359 -10.92 -6.09 3.84
CA ASN A 359 -10.93 -7.54 3.61
C ASN A 359 -10.17 -7.92 2.34
N PHE A 360 -9.75 -9.20 2.23
CA PHE A 360 -8.97 -9.69 1.08
C PHE A 360 -9.79 -9.72 -0.22
N LEU A 361 -11.04 -10.20 -0.19
CA LEU A 361 -11.86 -10.28 -1.40
C LEU A 361 -12.14 -8.91 -2.01
N GLY A 362 -12.29 -7.87 -1.19
CA GLY A 362 -12.42 -6.50 -1.68
C GLY A 362 -11.17 -6.03 -2.42
N GLN A 363 -9.96 -6.39 -1.94
CA GLN A 363 -8.71 -6.03 -2.62
C GLN A 363 -8.55 -6.82 -3.93
N LEU A 364 -8.89 -8.10 -3.91
CA LEU A 364 -8.91 -8.98 -5.09
C LEU A 364 -9.83 -8.44 -6.19
N GLU A 365 -11.05 -8.04 -5.83
CA GLU A 365 -12.05 -7.54 -6.78
C GLU A 365 -11.61 -6.25 -7.48
N TRP A 366 -10.86 -5.38 -6.80
CA TRP A 366 -10.26 -4.21 -7.45
C TRP A 366 -9.24 -4.60 -8.52
N VAL A 367 -8.40 -5.61 -8.25
CA VAL A 367 -7.44 -6.12 -9.25
C VAL A 367 -8.18 -6.75 -10.43
N ALA A 368 -9.15 -7.62 -10.18
CA ALA A 368 -9.93 -8.28 -11.23
C ALA A 368 -10.65 -7.27 -12.13
N LYS A 369 -11.30 -6.25 -11.56
CA LYS A 369 -11.95 -5.17 -12.33
C LYS A 369 -11.02 -4.36 -13.21
N VAL A 370 -9.76 -4.20 -12.80
CA VAL A 370 -8.74 -3.56 -13.66
C VAL A 370 -8.40 -4.48 -14.82
N VAL A 371 -8.16 -5.76 -14.55
CA VAL A 371 -7.84 -6.76 -15.59
C VAL A 371 -8.92 -6.85 -16.67
N GLU A 372 -10.20 -6.77 -16.29
CA GLU A 372 -11.32 -6.75 -17.24
C GLU A 372 -11.34 -5.54 -18.18
N ARG A 373 -10.76 -4.41 -17.76
CA ARG A 373 -10.93 -3.11 -18.43
C ARG A 373 -9.70 -2.62 -19.18
N VAL A 374 -8.54 -3.20 -18.91
CA VAL A 374 -7.30 -2.81 -19.60
C VAL A 374 -7.32 -3.28 -21.05
N PRO A 375 -6.70 -2.54 -21.98
CA PRO A 375 -6.56 -2.95 -23.37
C PRO A 375 -5.84 -4.30 -23.49
N ALA A 376 -6.33 -5.16 -24.37
CA ALA A 376 -5.74 -6.47 -24.63
C ALA A 376 -5.44 -6.72 -26.11
N ASP A 377 -5.72 -5.73 -26.97
CA ASP A 377 -5.60 -5.87 -28.44
C ASP A 377 -4.26 -5.40 -29.00
N SER A 378 -3.51 -4.59 -28.23
CA SER A 378 -2.22 -4.04 -28.65
C SER A 378 -1.08 -4.53 -27.77
N ALA A 379 0.04 -4.90 -28.38
CA ALA A 379 1.21 -5.39 -27.66
C ALA A 379 1.81 -4.30 -26.74
N GLY A 380 2.27 -4.72 -25.57
CA GLY A 380 2.99 -3.89 -24.63
C GLY A 380 4.18 -4.60 -24.01
N ASN A 381 5.11 -3.85 -23.49
CA ASN A 381 6.30 -4.36 -22.82
C ASN A 381 6.72 -3.40 -21.71
N ALA A 382 7.11 -3.94 -20.56
CA ALA A 382 7.63 -3.17 -19.43
C ALA A 382 9.00 -3.70 -19.00
N ARG A 383 9.98 -2.82 -18.82
CA ARG A 383 11.36 -3.20 -18.47
C ARG A 383 11.88 -2.36 -17.32
N GLN A 384 12.66 -2.98 -16.45
CA GLN A 384 13.43 -2.25 -15.44
C GLN A 384 14.67 -1.67 -16.12
N LEU A 385 14.67 -0.36 -16.32
CA LEU A 385 15.76 0.33 -16.99
C LEU A 385 15.77 1.81 -16.61
N SER A 386 16.97 2.34 -16.35
CA SER A 386 17.16 3.77 -16.14
C SER A 386 16.87 4.54 -17.44
N ALA A 387 16.25 5.71 -17.31
CA ALA A 387 15.88 6.55 -18.44
C ALA A 387 17.09 7.04 -19.24
N ASP A 388 18.24 7.24 -18.61
CA ASP A 388 19.49 7.63 -19.30
C ASP A 388 20.20 6.47 -20.02
N ALA A 389 19.85 5.22 -19.70
CA ALA A 389 20.39 4.02 -20.35
C ALA A 389 19.50 3.49 -21.49
N ARG A 390 18.23 3.96 -21.58
CA ARG A 390 17.26 3.48 -22.57
C ARG A 390 17.64 3.90 -24.00
N ASP A 391 17.38 3.00 -24.95
CA ASP A 391 17.35 3.33 -26.38
C ASP A 391 15.96 3.88 -26.75
N TYR A 392 15.93 5.08 -27.32
CA TYR A 392 14.71 5.78 -27.76
C TYR A 392 14.55 5.80 -29.27
N THR A 393 15.35 5.03 -30.02
CA THR A 393 15.37 5.07 -31.50
C THR A 393 13.99 4.82 -32.09
N GLY A 394 13.47 5.84 -32.77
CA GLY A 394 12.17 5.82 -33.46
C GLY A 394 10.94 5.85 -32.53
N LEU A 395 11.11 6.03 -31.23
CA LEU A 395 10.01 6.08 -30.29
C LEU A 395 9.37 7.47 -30.23
N VAL A 396 8.05 7.50 -30.07
CA VAL A 396 7.31 8.67 -29.55
C VAL A 396 7.39 8.63 -28.03
N VAL A 397 7.86 9.71 -27.42
CA VAL A 397 8.12 9.75 -25.99
C VAL A 397 7.08 10.57 -25.27
N SER A 398 6.46 9.96 -24.25
CA SER A 398 5.60 10.61 -23.29
C SER A 398 6.05 10.18 -21.89
N THR A 399 6.31 11.12 -20.99
CA THR A 399 6.92 10.83 -19.68
C THR A 399 6.34 11.70 -18.56
N ASP A 400 6.29 11.13 -17.36
CA ASP A 400 5.98 11.79 -16.10
C ASP A 400 7.16 11.53 -15.15
N PRO A 401 8.17 12.43 -15.14
CA PRO A 401 9.39 12.22 -14.38
C PRO A 401 9.19 12.50 -12.88
N PRO A 402 10.10 12.07 -12.01
CA PRO A 402 10.06 12.41 -10.59
C PRO A 402 10.05 13.92 -10.36
N TYR A 403 9.30 14.37 -9.35
CA TYR A 403 9.15 15.80 -9.04
C TYR A 403 10.19 16.24 -8.03
N TYR A 404 11.18 16.98 -8.45
CA TYR A 404 12.31 17.53 -7.71
C TYR A 404 12.57 16.87 -6.32
N ASP A 405 12.14 17.49 -5.20
CA ASP A 405 12.39 17.00 -3.84
C ASP A 405 11.12 16.53 -3.09
N ASN A 406 9.99 16.45 -3.78
CA ASN A 406 8.69 16.29 -3.12
C ASN A 406 8.47 14.91 -2.49
N ILE A 407 8.86 13.83 -3.18
CA ILE A 407 8.49 12.47 -2.80
C ILE A 407 9.65 11.51 -3.03
N GLY A 408 10.00 10.74 -2.00
CA GLY A 408 10.88 9.58 -2.13
C GLY A 408 10.08 8.36 -2.60
N TYR A 409 9.84 8.25 -3.91
CA TYR A 409 9.00 7.18 -4.47
C TYR A 409 9.54 5.80 -4.15
N SER A 410 10.84 5.58 -4.26
CA SER A 410 11.48 4.31 -3.95
C SER A 410 11.36 3.94 -2.47
N ASP A 411 11.47 4.92 -1.55
CA ASP A 411 11.34 4.69 -0.11
C ASP A 411 9.93 4.23 0.27
N LEU A 412 8.90 4.82 -0.36
CA LEU A 412 7.50 4.44 -0.13
C LEU A 412 7.17 3.11 -0.82
N SER A 413 7.76 2.86 -1.98
CA SER A 413 7.58 1.61 -2.74
C SER A 413 8.09 0.40 -1.97
N ASP A 414 9.12 0.55 -1.14
CA ASP A 414 9.68 -0.54 -0.34
C ASP A 414 8.63 -1.22 0.55
N PHE A 415 7.65 -0.46 1.06
CA PHE A 415 6.56 -1.03 1.85
C PHE A 415 5.80 -2.13 1.10
N PHE A 416 5.56 -1.94 -0.18
CA PHE A 416 4.89 -2.91 -1.05
C PHE A 416 5.88 -3.94 -1.60
N TYR A 417 7.08 -3.49 -1.94
CA TYR A 417 8.10 -4.31 -2.58
C TYR A 417 8.52 -5.51 -1.72
N VAL A 418 8.67 -5.35 -0.41
CA VAL A 418 9.07 -6.45 0.48
C VAL A 418 8.04 -7.60 0.49
N TRP A 419 6.75 -7.32 0.31
CA TRP A 419 5.69 -8.32 0.19
C TRP A 419 5.62 -8.92 -1.22
N LEU A 420 5.73 -8.09 -2.26
CA LEU A 420 5.75 -8.55 -3.65
C LEU A 420 6.97 -9.42 -3.93
N ARG A 421 8.14 -9.04 -3.44
CA ARG A 421 9.35 -9.87 -3.52
C ARG A 421 9.12 -11.25 -2.92
N ARG A 422 8.50 -11.33 -1.74
CA ARG A 422 8.14 -12.61 -1.11
C ARG A 422 7.23 -13.47 -2.01
N CYS A 423 6.21 -12.87 -2.60
CA CYS A 423 5.25 -13.57 -3.46
C CYS A 423 5.87 -14.01 -4.81
N LEU A 424 6.72 -13.16 -5.40
CA LEU A 424 7.07 -13.20 -6.83
C LEU A 424 8.51 -13.62 -7.12
N GLN A 425 9.35 -13.92 -6.12
CA GLN A 425 10.76 -14.25 -6.31
C GLN A 425 10.99 -15.42 -7.29
N ARG A 426 10.03 -16.35 -7.40
CA ARG A 426 10.09 -17.50 -8.32
C ARG A 426 9.41 -17.25 -9.67
N ILE A 427 8.75 -16.10 -9.83
CA ILE A 427 7.96 -15.73 -11.01
C ILE A 427 8.68 -14.65 -11.80
N HIS A 428 9.16 -13.61 -11.12
CA HIS A 428 9.92 -12.49 -11.68
C HIS A 428 11.29 -12.33 -10.98
N PRO A 429 12.16 -13.38 -11.02
CA PRO A 429 13.43 -13.37 -10.26
C PRO A 429 14.35 -12.21 -10.63
N SER A 430 14.39 -11.77 -11.89
CA SER A 430 15.23 -10.64 -12.29
C SER A 430 14.72 -9.32 -11.71
N LEU A 431 13.40 -9.12 -11.71
CA LEU A 431 12.76 -7.88 -11.27
C LEU A 431 12.81 -7.68 -9.75
N VAL A 432 12.73 -8.78 -8.98
CA VAL A 432 12.72 -8.73 -7.51
C VAL A 432 14.02 -9.28 -6.89
N SER A 433 15.14 -9.11 -7.59
CA SER A 433 16.47 -9.62 -7.21
C SER A 433 17.08 -8.88 -6.01
N THR A 434 16.79 -7.61 -5.82
CA THR A 434 17.32 -6.78 -4.73
C THR A 434 16.49 -6.90 -3.45
N MET A 435 17.06 -6.54 -2.29
CA MET A 435 16.36 -6.56 -1.01
C MET A 435 15.32 -5.44 -0.89
N LEU A 436 15.64 -4.27 -1.42
CA LEU A 436 14.81 -3.07 -1.49
C LEU A 436 14.89 -2.47 -2.91
N THR A 437 14.00 -1.55 -3.22
CA THR A 437 14.00 -0.85 -4.52
C THR A 437 15.27 -0.03 -4.71
N PRO A 438 15.79 0.12 -5.95
CA PRO A 438 16.92 1.00 -6.25
C PRO A 438 16.64 2.45 -5.86
N LYS A 439 17.60 3.11 -5.20
CA LYS A 439 17.46 4.47 -4.69
C LYS A 439 18.54 5.43 -5.18
N ALA A 440 19.76 4.92 -5.37
CA ALA A 440 20.92 5.76 -5.70
C ALA A 440 20.76 6.49 -7.04
N GLU A 441 20.09 5.85 -8.00
CA GLU A 441 19.89 6.36 -9.36
C GLU A 441 18.54 7.05 -9.56
N GLU A 442 17.66 7.04 -8.53
CA GLU A 442 16.37 7.71 -8.60
C GLU A 442 16.57 9.23 -8.67
N LEU A 443 16.12 9.86 -9.76
CA LEU A 443 16.31 11.29 -10.00
C LEU A 443 15.39 12.14 -9.12
N VAL A 444 15.64 12.13 -7.81
CA VAL A 444 14.98 12.96 -6.80
C VAL A 444 16.04 13.72 -6.03
N ALA A 445 15.86 15.03 -5.84
CA ALA A 445 16.79 15.88 -5.10
C ALA A 445 16.66 15.64 -3.57
N ASN A 446 16.98 14.41 -3.12
CA ASN A 446 16.91 14.02 -1.72
C ASN A 446 18.22 14.37 -0.98
N PRO A 447 18.24 15.39 -0.09
CA PRO A 447 19.45 15.81 0.61
C PRO A 447 20.01 14.75 1.57
N TYR A 448 19.21 13.80 2.01
CA TYR A 448 19.64 12.71 2.90
C TYR A 448 20.36 11.58 2.16
N ARG A 449 20.23 11.53 0.83
CA ARG A 449 20.93 10.55 -0.03
C ARG A 449 22.18 11.11 -0.71
N HIS A 450 22.27 12.43 -0.83
CA HIS A 450 23.29 13.12 -1.63
C HIS A 450 24.12 14.13 -0.79
N ASP A 451 24.28 13.87 0.50
CA ASP A 451 25.13 14.67 1.41
C ASP A 451 24.84 16.18 1.38
N GLY A 452 23.55 16.53 1.36
CA GLY A 452 23.09 17.90 1.44
C GLY A 452 22.34 18.40 0.22
N LYS A 453 21.75 19.60 0.36
CA LYS A 453 20.84 20.19 -0.64
C LYS A 453 21.51 20.51 -1.97
N GLU A 454 22.74 21.03 -1.94
CA GLU A 454 23.46 21.45 -3.15
C GLU A 454 23.82 20.26 -4.02
N ASN A 455 24.37 19.18 -3.41
CA ASN A 455 24.70 17.96 -4.13
C ASN A 455 23.46 17.28 -4.68
N ALA A 456 22.36 17.27 -3.91
CA ALA A 456 21.08 16.72 -4.36
C ALA A 456 20.52 17.49 -5.57
N ALA A 457 20.57 18.81 -5.55
CA ALA A 457 20.16 19.65 -6.68
C ALA A 457 21.02 19.40 -7.92
N LYS A 458 22.34 19.32 -7.76
CA LYS A 458 23.27 19.03 -8.86
C LYS A 458 23.00 17.65 -9.45
N PHE A 459 22.85 16.61 -8.62
CA PHE A 459 22.50 15.25 -9.06
C PHE A 459 21.23 15.23 -9.91
N PHE A 460 20.19 15.93 -9.47
CA PHE A 460 18.93 16.04 -10.20
C PHE A 460 19.12 16.71 -11.56
N VAL A 461 19.77 17.88 -11.62
CA VAL A 461 20.02 18.63 -12.86
C VAL A 461 20.85 17.81 -13.85
N ASP A 462 21.98 17.26 -13.40
CA ASP A 462 22.89 16.48 -14.24
C ASP A 462 22.20 15.24 -14.81
N GLY A 463 21.39 14.55 -13.97
CA GLY A 463 20.63 13.37 -14.39
C GLY A 463 19.56 13.71 -15.44
N PHE A 464 18.77 14.77 -15.23
CA PHE A 464 17.76 15.22 -16.18
C PHE A 464 18.40 15.63 -17.52
N ASN A 465 19.51 16.37 -17.49
CA ASN A 465 20.24 16.72 -18.71
C ASN A 465 20.65 15.49 -19.50
N LYS A 466 21.20 14.45 -18.85
CA LYS A 466 21.56 13.19 -19.51
C LYS A 466 20.35 12.51 -20.16
N VAL A 467 19.23 12.43 -19.44
CA VAL A 467 18.00 11.80 -19.95
C VAL A 467 17.46 12.56 -21.16
N PHE A 468 17.32 13.90 -21.07
CA PHE A 468 16.77 14.70 -22.17
C PHE A 468 17.69 14.73 -23.40
N HIS A 469 19.00 14.74 -23.22
CA HIS A 469 19.95 14.56 -24.33
C HIS A 469 19.83 13.16 -24.97
N ARG A 470 19.65 12.12 -24.16
CA ARG A 470 19.48 10.75 -24.66
C ARG A 470 18.21 10.62 -25.48
N ILE A 471 17.08 11.14 -24.99
CA ILE A 471 15.80 11.15 -25.69
C ILE A 471 15.94 11.91 -27.03
N ARG A 472 16.55 13.11 -27.00
CA ARG A 472 16.70 13.97 -28.20
C ARG A 472 17.45 13.27 -29.34
N ARG A 473 18.42 12.42 -29.02
CA ARG A 473 19.22 11.71 -30.02
C ARG A 473 18.48 10.54 -30.67
N GLY A 474 17.51 9.94 -29.99
CA GLY A 474 16.86 8.72 -30.45
C GLY A 474 15.39 8.87 -30.80
N ALA A 475 14.66 9.75 -30.13
CA ALA A 475 13.21 9.90 -30.32
C ALA A 475 12.85 10.31 -31.75
N ASN A 476 11.65 9.93 -32.18
CA ASN A 476 11.12 10.28 -33.49
C ASN A 476 11.10 11.82 -33.64
N PRO A 477 11.80 12.38 -34.67
CA PRO A 477 11.90 13.82 -34.84
C PRO A 477 10.61 14.47 -35.35
N ASP A 478 9.70 13.71 -35.94
CA ASP A 478 8.46 14.20 -36.53
C ASP A 478 7.30 14.35 -35.52
N VAL A 479 7.51 13.88 -34.28
CA VAL A 479 6.47 13.92 -33.24
C VAL A 479 7.02 14.59 -31.97
N PRO A 480 6.27 15.54 -31.36
CA PRO A 480 6.71 16.19 -30.15
C PRO A 480 6.79 15.20 -28.97
N MET A 481 7.77 15.40 -28.10
CA MET A 481 7.82 14.75 -26.78
C MET A 481 6.81 15.43 -25.85
N THR A 482 6.08 14.65 -25.07
CA THR A 482 5.20 15.17 -24.01
C THR A 482 5.83 14.89 -22.65
N VAL A 483 5.91 15.93 -21.81
CA VAL A 483 6.39 15.82 -20.41
C VAL A 483 5.28 16.29 -19.48
N TYR A 484 4.79 15.40 -18.61
CA TYR A 484 3.91 15.76 -17.50
C TYR A 484 4.77 16.15 -16.31
N TYR A 485 4.45 17.27 -15.67
CA TYR A 485 5.20 17.72 -14.50
C TYR A 485 4.31 18.51 -13.53
N ALA A 486 4.16 18.01 -12.31
CA ALA A 486 3.48 18.74 -11.26
C ALA A 486 4.50 19.54 -10.42
N TYR A 487 4.24 20.83 -10.23
CA TYR A 487 5.03 21.66 -9.33
C TYR A 487 4.11 22.34 -8.30
N LYS A 488 4.61 22.45 -7.06
CA LYS A 488 3.95 23.28 -6.06
C LYS A 488 4.36 24.71 -6.31
N GLN A 489 3.39 25.56 -6.65
CA GLN A 489 3.57 26.99 -6.51
C GLN A 489 3.77 27.24 -5.00
N GLN A 490 5.00 27.58 -4.58
CA GLN A 490 5.20 28.02 -3.20
C GLN A 490 4.39 29.31 -3.04
N ASP A 491 3.43 29.29 -2.11
CA ASP A 491 2.72 30.50 -1.68
C ASP A 491 3.75 31.59 -1.42
N ASN A 492 3.53 32.74 -2.03
CA ASN A 492 4.40 33.90 -2.07
C ASN A 492 4.98 34.25 -0.69
N GLY A 493 6.11 33.67 -0.32
CA GLY A 493 7.03 34.31 0.58
C GLY A 493 7.53 35.60 -0.14
N LYS A 494 7.65 36.69 0.57
CA LYS A 494 7.92 38.08 0.13
C LYS A 494 9.02 38.28 -0.91
N ASP A 495 9.64 37.25 -1.48
CA ASP A 495 10.81 37.32 -2.38
C ASP A 495 10.57 36.89 -3.83
N GLY A 496 9.32 36.64 -4.27
CA GLY A 496 9.03 36.42 -5.70
C GLY A 496 9.74 35.25 -6.37
N LYS A 497 10.31 34.31 -5.62
CA LYS A 497 11.01 33.14 -6.16
C LYS A 497 10.01 32.11 -6.68
N THR A 498 9.93 31.96 -7.98
CA THR A 498 9.28 30.85 -8.70
C THR A 498 9.84 29.51 -8.24
N SER A 499 9.03 28.46 -8.30
CA SER A 499 9.40 27.10 -7.88
C SER A 499 10.71 26.65 -8.54
N THR A 500 11.74 26.38 -7.74
CA THR A 500 13.06 25.91 -8.19
C THR A 500 12.94 24.68 -9.12
N GLY A 501 12.01 23.77 -8.85
CA GLY A 501 11.82 22.56 -9.65
C GLY A 501 11.32 22.81 -11.08
N TRP A 502 10.46 23.82 -11.29
CA TRP A 502 9.98 24.18 -12.62
C TRP A 502 11.10 24.81 -13.48
N HIS A 503 11.85 25.75 -12.93
CA HIS A 503 13.01 26.33 -13.63
C HIS A 503 14.04 25.27 -13.98
N THR A 504 14.37 24.38 -13.05
CA THR A 504 15.32 23.31 -13.27
C THR A 504 14.89 22.37 -14.40
N LEU A 505 13.59 22.04 -14.50
CA LEU A 505 13.08 21.22 -15.60
C LEU A 505 13.23 21.94 -16.94
N LEU A 506 12.83 23.21 -17.03
CA LEU A 506 12.92 24.00 -18.26
C LEU A 506 14.38 24.21 -18.69
N ASP A 507 15.27 24.55 -17.77
CA ASP A 507 16.70 24.70 -18.05
C ASP A 507 17.31 23.39 -18.57
N GLY A 508 16.90 22.25 -17.99
CA GLY A 508 17.31 20.92 -18.46
C GLY A 508 16.82 20.60 -19.88
N LEU A 509 15.58 20.94 -20.22
CA LEU A 509 15.00 20.74 -21.55
C LEU A 509 15.71 21.64 -22.60
N ILE A 510 15.81 22.94 -22.32
CA ILE A 510 16.42 23.91 -23.23
C ILE A 510 17.92 23.62 -23.40
N GLY A 511 18.63 23.31 -22.29
CA GLY A 511 20.04 22.93 -22.30
C GLY A 511 20.31 21.66 -23.10
N ALA A 512 19.37 20.73 -23.15
CA ALA A 512 19.43 19.53 -23.99
C ALA A 512 19.03 19.78 -25.46
N GLY A 513 18.71 21.02 -25.86
CA GLY A 513 18.37 21.41 -27.22
C GLY A 513 16.90 21.17 -27.61
N TRP A 514 16.00 21.04 -26.63
CA TRP A 514 14.57 21.02 -26.88
C TRP A 514 13.98 22.43 -26.95
N GLU A 515 12.97 22.60 -27.79
CA GLU A 515 12.14 23.79 -27.86
C GLU A 515 10.78 23.49 -27.21
N VAL A 516 10.31 24.36 -26.31
CA VAL A 516 8.99 24.25 -25.71
C VAL A 516 7.97 24.89 -26.64
N THR A 517 7.20 24.10 -27.35
CA THR A 517 6.24 24.57 -28.36
C THR A 517 4.87 24.89 -27.76
N ALA A 518 4.48 24.24 -26.66
CA ALA A 518 3.21 24.48 -25.98
C ALA A 518 3.27 24.03 -24.51
N THR A 519 2.45 24.66 -23.65
CA THR A 519 2.18 24.25 -22.27
C THR A 519 0.68 24.14 -22.05
N TRP A 520 0.26 23.08 -21.35
CA TRP A 520 -1.15 22.79 -21.10
C TRP A 520 -1.35 22.63 -19.59
N PRO A 521 -2.11 23.50 -18.92
CA PRO A 521 -2.49 23.28 -17.53
C PRO A 521 -3.44 22.09 -17.45
N VAL A 522 -3.18 21.16 -16.52
CA VAL A 522 -3.96 19.94 -16.29
C VAL A 522 -4.60 20.02 -14.90
#